data_246a95dd2dce2a14448ff3d5cf4012d4
#
_entry.id   246a95dd2dce2a14448ff3d5cf4012d4
#
_cell.length_a   1.000
_cell.length_b   1.000
_cell.length_c   1.000
_cell.angle_alpha   90.00
_cell.angle_beta   90.00
_cell.angle_gamma   90.00
#
_symmetry.space_group_name_H-M   'P 1'
#
loop_
_entity.id
_entity.type
_entity.pdbx_description
1 polymer ?
#
loop_
_entity_poly.entity_id
_entity_poly.type
_entity_poly.pdbx_seq_one_letter_code
_entity_poly.pdbx_strand_id
1 'polypeptide(L)'
;ENFFHKPLVNLNHYLNLSDKMRLSSVLYWSGGSGGGTGTYGSVSRKPAVEGEGWYASSPWTWDWDGEIAQNSANVDSAFSDTENRSTGILRNSINRQDTYGLISKLNYDVSDELELQVGIDWRTAGIEHAREVRDLLGGDYYLDFADDNSPDGKRVGLGDIIAYHNETTVDWLGGFVQGNYSKDNLNLYGMGGLSSIKYSYQDHFSVADKVIEADAIYAAQFKGGAMYDIDDNVSLFANIGYVEKPPIMDNVIYFDGTVASDPNNESFISSEAGVNFESERFAVKANVYNTDWKDRNLTKAVTTGQGDSGDTDVIFLTGIQQKHQGLEIEASTQLHKLVRIDAAVSLGTWKFDGDAHGKYQSNEYDDDGNVTGLTTTDYQYALDGLNVGDMPQTSYALGATI
;
A
#
# COMPACT_ATOMS: atom_id res chain seq x y z
N GLU A 1 -6.33 -0.80 -21.04
CA GLU A 1 -5.84 0.56 -20.94
C GLU A 1 -5.89 1.02 -19.49
N ASN A 2 -4.82 1.70 -18.98
CA ASN A 2 -4.81 2.35 -17.68
C ASN A 2 -4.80 3.87 -17.89
N PHE A 3 -5.56 4.58 -17.09
CA PHE A 3 -5.61 6.03 -17.09
C PHE A 3 -5.65 6.58 -15.67
N PHE A 4 -5.05 7.76 -15.46
CA PHE A 4 -5.10 8.43 -14.16
C PHE A 4 -4.90 9.94 -14.30
N HIS A 5 -5.45 10.68 -13.34
CA HIS A 5 -5.25 12.10 -13.12
C HIS A 5 -5.08 12.32 -11.61
N LYS A 6 -3.94 12.93 -11.21
CA LYS A 6 -3.57 13.10 -9.79
C LYS A 6 -3.12 14.56 -9.52
N PRO A 7 -4.05 15.50 -9.38
CA PRO A 7 -3.72 16.87 -9.00
C PRO A 7 -3.24 16.96 -7.56
N LEU A 8 -2.32 17.90 -7.30
CA LEU A 8 -1.85 18.27 -5.98
C LEU A 8 -1.80 19.79 -5.87
N VAL A 9 -2.45 20.35 -4.85
CA VAL A 9 -2.44 21.77 -4.53
C VAL A 9 -1.93 21.97 -3.11
N ASN A 10 -0.92 22.81 -2.94
CA ASN A 10 -0.33 23.15 -1.65
C ASN A 10 -0.43 24.65 -1.38
N LEU A 11 -0.78 25.02 -0.17
CA LEU A 11 -0.63 26.35 0.39
C LEU A 11 0.43 26.29 1.49
N ASN A 12 1.58 26.90 1.23
CA ASN A 12 2.69 26.94 2.19
C ASN A 12 2.66 28.27 2.93
N HIS A 13 2.77 28.21 4.26
CA HIS A 13 2.82 29.36 5.14
C HIS A 13 4.11 29.29 5.98
N TYR A 14 4.86 30.39 5.98
CA TYR A 14 6.08 30.56 6.77
C TYR A 14 5.97 31.85 7.60
N LEU A 15 6.19 31.74 8.89
CA LEU A 15 6.09 32.87 9.81
C LEU A 15 7.24 32.81 10.82
N ASN A 16 8.04 33.89 10.86
CA ASN A 16 8.99 34.12 11.92
C ASN A 16 8.27 34.80 13.07
N LEU A 17 8.04 34.05 14.17
CA LEU A 17 7.40 34.55 15.38
C LEU A 17 8.39 35.41 16.19
N SER A 18 9.67 35.05 16.15
CA SER A 18 10.78 35.81 16.73
C SER A 18 12.09 35.38 16.03
N ASP A 19 13.22 35.95 16.45
CA ASP A 19 14.53 35.52 15.96
C ASP A 19 14.87 34.05 16.26
N LYS A 20 14.18 33.44 17.24
CA LYS A 20 14.36 32.05 17.69
C LYS A 20 13.22 31.11 17.35
N MET A 21 12.09 31.63 16.84
CA MET A 21 10.89 30.82 16.64
C MET A 21 10.36 30.96 15.22
N ARG A 22 10.25 29.85 14.52
CA ARG A 22 9.80 29.76 13.13
C ARG A 22 8.65 28.76 13.00
N LEU A 23 7.50 29.20 12.54
CA LEU A 23 6.35 28.37 12.22
C LEU A 23 6.31 28.11 10.71
N SER A 24 6.20 26.85 10.31
CA SER A 24 5.94 26.45 8.94
C SER A 24 4.72 25.55 8.87
N SER A 25 3.80 25.86 7.96
CA SER A 25 2.57 25.08 7.79
C SER A 25 2.31 24.83 6.31
N VAL A 26 1.79 23.66 6.00
CA VAL A 26 1.36 23.26 4.66
C VAL A 26 -0.06 22.76 4.76
N LEU A 27 -0.99 23.45 4.12
CA LEU A 27 -2.33 22.95 3.84
C LEU A 27 -2.33 22.40 2.42
N TYR A 28 -2.83 21.18 2.22
CA TYR A 28 -2.84 20.56 0.91
C TYR A 28 -4.14 19.84 0.58
N TRP A 29 -4.43 19.78 -0.70
CA TRP A 29 -5.38 18.87 -1.30
C TRP A 29 -4.68 18.03 -2.35
N SER A 30 -4.92 16.71 -2.28
CA SER A 30 -4.46 15.75 -3.28
C SER A 30 -5.65 14.97 -3.81
N GLY A 31 -6.01 15.22 -5.05
CA GLY A 31 -7.04 14.46 -5.76
C GLY A 31 -6.44 13.26 -6.48
N GLY A 32 -7.31 12.30 -6.78
CA GLY A 32 -6.97 11.16 -7.61
C GLY A 32 -8.18 10.64 -8.34
N SER A 33 -8.08 10.44 -9.64
CA SER A 33 -9.09 9.74 -10.43
C SER A 33 -8.37 8.91 -11.48
N GLY A 34 -8.69 7.62 -11.54
CA GLY A 34 -8.07 6.73 -12.49
C GLY A 34 -8.75 5.38 -12.54
N GLY A 35 -8.32 4.57 -13.48
CA GLY A 35 -8.86 3.24 -13.62
C GLY A 35 -8.11 2.37 -14.61
N GLY A 36 -8.55 1.13 -14.69
CA GLY A 36 -8.04 0.14 -15.64
C GLY A 36 -9.16 -0.56 -16.37
N THR A 37 -9.04 -0.60 -17.68
CA THR A 37 -9.99 -1.30 -18.53
C THR A 37 -9.72 -2.81 -18.52
N GLY A 38 -10.80 -3.58 -18.42
CA GLY A 38 -10.79 -5.04 -18.56
C GLY A 38 -12.11 -5.55 -19.08
N THR A 39 -12.24 -6.84 -19.20
CA THR A 39 -13.48 -7.53 -19.54
C THR A 39 -14.30 -7.81 -18.28
N TYR A 40 -15.60 -8.00 -18.45
CA TYR A 40 -16.54 -8.49 -17.42
C TYR A 40 -17.64 -9.30 -18.07
N GLY A 41 -18.11 -10.36 -17.39
CA GLY A 41 -19.00 -11.34 -17.98
C GLY A 41 -18.25 -12.29 -18.92
N SER A 42 -19.00 -12.93 -19.82
CA SER A 42 -18.47 -13.96 -20.73
C SER A 42 -17.99 -13.33 -22.04
N VAL A 43 -16.68 -13.02 -22.12
CA VAL A 43 -16.06 -12.51 -23.35
C VAL A 43 -15.24 -13.60 -24.03
N SER A 44 -15.51 -13.86 -25.28
CA SER A 44 -14.92 -14.95 -26.05
C SER A 44 -13.46 -14.70 -26.44
N ARG A 45 -12.69 -15.77 -26.51
CA ARG A 45 -11.32 -15.78 -27.05
C ARG A 45 -11.32 -16.39 -28.45
N LYS A 46 -10.41 -15.92 -29.31
CA LYS A 46 -10.27 -16.52 -30.66
C LYS A 46 -9.86 -17.99 -30.54
N PRO A 47 -10.54 -18.90 -31.25
CA PRO A 47 -10.14 -20.30 -31.30
C PRO A 47 -8.76 -20.45 -31.99
N ALA A 48 -8.03 -21.52 -31.66
CA ALA A 48 -6.79 -21.84 -32.35
C ALA A 48 -7.06 -22.19 -33.81
N VAL A 49 -6.29 -21.60 -34.72
CA VAL A 49 -6.34 -21.87 -36.16
C VAL A 49 -5.04 -22.54 -36.59
N GLU A 50 -5.15 -23.63 -37.32
CA GLU A 50 -3.97 -24.37 -37.82
C GLU A 50 -3.12 -23.48 -38.73
N GLY A 51 -1.81 -23.40 -38.43
CA GLY A 51 -0.85 -22.58 -39.16
C GLY A 51 -0.66 -21.15 -38.63
N GLU A 52 -1.46 -20.72 -37.70
CA GLU A 52 -1.27 -19.43 -36.98
C GLU A 52 -0.30 -19.59 -35.80
N GLY A 53 0.35 -18.48 -35.41
CA GLY A 53 1.20 -18.45 -34.24
C GLY A 53 0.37 -18.58 -32.94
N TRP A 54 0.97 -19.12 -31.87
CA TRP A 54 0.35 -19.35 -30.57
C TRP A 54 -0.28 -18.07 -29.96
N TYR A 55 0.21 -16.90 -30.35
CA TYR A 55 -0.25 -15.58 -29.86
C TYR A 55 -1.53 -15.09 -30.59
N ALA A 56 -1.94 -15.74 -31.67
CA ALA A 56 -3.08 -15.31 -32.48
C ALA A 56 -4.43 -15.88 -32.00
N SER A 57 -4.40 -16.75 -30.99
CA SER A 57 -5.58 -17.45 -30.45
C SER A 57 -5.63 -17.41 -28.91
N SER A 58 -6.59 -18.12 -28.34
CA SER A 58 -6.72 -18.30 -26.90
C SER A 58 -5.42 -18.89 -26.29
N PRO A 59 -4.97 -18.40 -25.08
CA PRO A 59 -5.65 -17.41 -24.24
C PRO A 59 -5.26 -15.95 -24.55
N TRP A 60 -4.50 -15.66 -25.61
CA TRP A 60 -3.84 -14.37 -25.83
C TRP A 60 -4.67 -13.34 -26.58
N THR A 61 -5.61 -13.80 -27.42
CA THR A 61 -6.38 -12.91 -28.30
C THR A 61 -7.88 -13.01 -28.05
N TRP A 62 -8.51 -11.86 -27.77
CA TRP A 62 -9.97 -11.74 -27.66
C TRP A 62 -10.63 -11.79 -29.04
N ASP A 63 -11.83 -12.35 -29.10
CA ASP A 63 -12.67 -12.37 -30.33
C ASP A 63 -13.71 -11.23 -30.26
N TRP A 64 -13.23 -10.00 -30.42
CA TRP A 64 -14.10 -8.82 -30.36
C TRP A 64 -15.23 -8.82 -31.40
N ASP A 65 -14.92 -9.24 -32.64
CA ASP A 65 -15.92 -9.27 -33.73
C ASP A 65 -17.00 -10.31 -33.46
N GLY A 66 -16.60 -11.49 -32.96
CA GLY A 66 -17.54 -12.54 -32.55
C GLY A 66 -18.40 -12.11 -31.37
N GLU A 67 -17.84 -11.47 -30.37
CA GLU A 67 -18.55 -10.98 -29.20
C GLU A 67 -19.57 -9.88 -29.58
N ILE A 68 -19.15 -8.91 -30.41
CA ILE A 68 -20.03 -7.85 -30.90
C ILE A 68 -21.21 -8.44 -31.72
N ALA A 69 -20.91 -9.40 -32.58
CA ALA A 69 -21.98 -10.06 -33.39
C ALA A 69 -22.94 -10.83 -32.50
N GLN A 70 -22.44 -11.54 -31.48
CA GLN A 70 -23.26 -12.27 -30.52
C GLN A 70 -24.16 -11.33 -29.72
N ASN A 71 -23.61 -10.31 -29.11
CA ASN A 71 -24.38 -9.35 -28.29
C ASN A 71 -25.42 -8.61 -29.12
N SER A 72 -25.10 -8.19 -30.36
CA SER A 72 -26.02 -7.47 -31.26
C SER A 72 -27.21 -8.31 -31.75
N ALA A 73 -27.17 -9.61 -31.53
CA ALA A 73 -28.24 -10.53 -31.94
C ALA A 73 -28.93 -11.20 -30.73
N ASN A 74 -28.52 -10.91 -29.52
CA ASN A 74 -28.98 -11.60 -28.31
C ASN A 74 -30.15 -10.89 -27.66
N VAL A 75 -31.38 -11.17 -28.16
CA VAL A 75 -32.63 -10.72 -27.51
C VAL A 75 -32.99 -11.69 -26.40
N ASP A 76 -33.04 -11.18 -25.15
CA ASP A 76 -33.48 -11.93 -23.98
C ASP A 76 -34.91 -11.51 -23.61
N SER A 77 -35.88 -12.29 -24.05
CA SER A 77 -37.32 -11.98 -23.88
C SER A 77 -37.78 -11.97 -22.42
N ALA A 78 -36.99 -12.49 -21.48
CA ALA A 78 -37.27 -12.35 -20.04
C ALA A 78 -37.17 -10.89 -19.57
N PHE A 79 -36.35 -10.07 -20.27
CA PHE A 79 -36.07 -8.69 -19.89
C PHE A 79 -36.48 -7.66 -20.94
N SER A 80 -36.43 -8.02 -22.23
CA SER A 80 -36.85 -7.15 -23.33
C SER A 80 -37.13 -7.97 -24.60
N ASP A 81 -38.21 -7.64 -25.33
CA ASP A 81 -38.52 -8.26 -26.62
C ASP A 81 -37.81 -7.59 -27.80
N THR A 82 -37.14 -6.46 -27.58
CA THR A 82 -36.59 -5.62 -28.67
C THR A 82 -35.13 -5.18 -28.46
N GLU A 83 -34.63 -5.21 -27.23
CA GLU A 83 -33.27 -4.77 -26.89
C GLU A 83 -32.34 -5.97 -26.72
N ASN A 84 -31.12 -5.82 -27.19
CA ASN A 84 -30.10 -6.86 -27.16
C ASN A 84 -29.35 -6.83 -25.81
N ARG A 85 -29.24 -7.98 -25.18
CA ARG A 85 -28.50 -8.17 -23.94
C ARG A 85 -27.03 -8.52 -24.26
N SER A 86 -26.07 -7.76 -23.71
CA SER A 86 -24.68 -8.16 -23.71
C SER A 86 -24.42 -9.27 -22.69
N THR A 87 -23.68 -10.31 -23.09
CA THR A 87 -23.21 -11.38 -22.21
C THR A 87 -21.77 -11.11 -21.70
N GLY A 88 -20.99 -10.37 -22.48
CA GLY A 88 -19.67 -9.87 -22.14
C GLY A 88 -19.54 -8.39 -22.50
N ILE A 89 -18.84 -7.63 -21.67
CA ILE A 89 -18.67 -6.18 -21.80
C ILE A 89 -17.23 -5.75 -21.50
N LEU A 90 -16.91 -4.51 -21.85
CA LEU A 90 -15.74 -3.83 -21.29
C LEU A 90 -16.15 -3.01 -20.06
N ARG A 91 -15.33 -3.08 -19.02
CA ARG A 91 -15.50 -2.31 -17.79
C ARG A 91 -14.24 -1.51 -17.47
N ASN A 92 -14.37 -0.44 -16.70
CA ASN A 92 -13.27 0.20 -16.00
C ASN A 92 -13.34 -0.15 -14.50
N SER A 93 -12.24 -0.59 -13.89
CA SER A 93 -12.11 -0.51 -12.45
C SER A 93 -11.71 0.92 -12.11
N ILE A 94 -12.51 1.59 -11.31
CA ILE A 94 -12.36 3.01 -10.97
C ILE A 94 -11.83 3.13 -9.56
N ASN A 95 -10.85 4.03 -9.40
CA ASN A 95 -10.37 4.49 -8.11
C ASN A 95 -10.45 6.02 -8.10
N ARG A 96 -11.21 6.59 -7.19
CA ARG A 96 -11.29 8.03 -6.94
C ARG A 96 -10.87 8.31 -5.51
N GLN A 97 -10.14 9.40 -5.31
CA GLN A 97 -9.63 9.76 -3.99
C GLN A 97 -9.54 11.27 -3.87
N ASP A 98 -9.97 11.77 -2.72
CA ASP A 98 -9.73 13.14 -2.29
C ASP A 98 -9.09 13.11 -0.89
N THR A 99 -7.92 13.71 -0.77
CA THR A 99 -7.19 13.82 0.49
C THR A 99 -6.96 15.29 0.83
N TYR A 100 -7.33 15.68 2.02
CA TYR A 100 -7.03 16.99 2.61
C TYR A 100 -6.09 16.80 3.79
N GLY A 101 -5.12 17.70 3.95
CA GLY A 101 -4.21 17.60 5.08
C GLY A 101 -3.58 18.92 5.47
N LEU A 102 -3.21 18.99 6.74
CA LEU A 102 -2.48 20.09 7.35
C LEU A 102 -1.28 19.53 8.11
N ILE A 103 -0.08 19.97 7.73
CA ILE A 103 1.13 19.72 8.49
C ILE A 103 1.62 21.08 9.02
N SER A 104 1.86 21.19 10.34
CA SER A 104 2.37 22.40 10.93
C SER A 104 3.50 22.09 11.90
N LYS A 105 4.60 22.83 11.80
CA LYS A 105 5.81 22.65 12.60
C LYS A 105 6.28 23.97 13.17
N LEU A 106 6.55 24.00 14.46
CA LEU A 106 7.22 25.08 15.17
C LEU A 106 8.65 24.64 15.49
N ASN A 107 9.62 25.35 14.94
CA ASN A 107 11.03 25.22 15.32
C ASN A 107 11.36 26.31 16.34
N TYR A 108 12.06 25.93 17.40
CA TYR A 108 12.46 26.82 18.49
C TYR A 108 13.95 26.61 18.85
N ASP A 109 14.77 27.62 18.56
CA ASP A 109 16.16 27.69 18.93
C ASP A 109 16.25 28.09 20.43
N VAL A 110 16.24 27.08 21.31
CA VAL A 110 16.25 27.28 22.78
C VAL A 110 17.56 27.96 23.22
N SER A 111 18.67 27.44 22.72
CA SER A 111 20.03 27.97 22.89
C SER A 111 20.83 27.74 21.61
N ASP A 112 22.10 28.15 21.62
CA ASP A 112 22.99 27.89 20.50
C ASP A 112 23.29 26.39 20.31
N GLU A 113 23.07 25.57 21.36
CA GLU A 113 23.30 24.12 21.33
C GLU A 113 22.03 23.29 21.20
N LEU A 114 20.85 23.84 21.53
CA LEU A 114 19.60 23.09 21.60
C LEU A 114 18.50 23.69 20.71
N GLU A 115 18.06 22.90 19.73
CA GLU A 115 16.88 23.16 18.92
C GLU A 115 15.75 22.19 19.30
N LEU A 116 14.53 22.71 19.45
CA LEU A 116 13.31 21.91 19.61
C LEU A 116 12.41 22.10 18.40
N GLN A 117 11.74 21.03 17.98
CA GLN A 117 10.70 21.05 16.99
C GLN A 117 9.45 20.36 17.54
N VAL A 118 8.30 21.01 17.41
CA VAL A 118 6.99 20.44 17.75
C VAL A 118 6.12 20.51 16.51
N GLY A 119 5.42 19.43 16.20
CA GLY A 119 4.58 19.39 15.00
C GLY A 119 3.29 18.62 15.18
N ILE A 120 2.33 18.97 14.31
CA ILE A 120 1.08 18.23 14.12
C ILE A 120 0.92 17.85 12.65
N ASP A 121 0.26 16.74 12.42
CA ASP A 121 -0.10 16.21 11.09
C ASP A 121 -1.55 15.72 11.15
N TRP A 122 -2.42 16.40 10.42
CA TRP A 122 -3.82 16.02 10.27
C TRP A 122 -4.12 15.73 8.81
N ARG A 123 -4.85 14.64 8.55
CA ARG A 123 -5.30 14.23 7.21
C ARG A 123 -6.67 13.58 7.30
N THR A 124 -7.46 13.80 6.24
CA THR A 124 -8.67 13.03 5.97
C THR A 124 -8.68 12.66 4.49
N ALA A 125 -9.07 11.44 4.18
CA ALA A 125 -9.16 10.94 2.80
C ALA A 125 -10.47 10.19 2.61
N GLY A 126 -11.21 10.56 1.54
CA GLY A 126 -12.30 9.76 0.99
C GLY A 126 -11.80 9.01 -0.23
N ILE A 127 -12.06 7.71 -0.30
CA ILE A 127 -11.59 6.80 -1.34
C ILE A 127 -12.78 6.00 -1.85
N GLU A 128 -13.07 6.09 -3.15
CA GLU A 128 -14.12 5.33 -3.81
C GLU A 128 -13.49 4.27 -4.73
N HIS A 129 -13.96 3.04 -4.62
CA HIS A 129 -13.64 1.94 -5.51
C HIS A 129 -14.92 1.42 -6.15
N ALA A 130 -14.96 1.41 -7.50
CA ALA A 130 -16.12 0.96 -8.27
C ALA A 130 -15.68 0.30 -9.57
N ARG A 131 -16.65 -0.35 -10.23
CA ARG A 131 -16.53 -0.72 -11.63
C ARG A 131 -17.62 -0.03 -12.43
N GLU A 132 -17.26 0.51 -13.59
CA GLU A 132 -18.19 1.17 -14.52
C GLU A 132 -18.24 0.41 -15.85
N VAL A 133 -19.41 0.32 -16.45
CA VAL A 133 -19.55 -0.16 -17.83
C VAL A 133 -18.87 0.82 -18.77
N ARG A 134 -17.86 0.34 -19.51
CA ARG A 134 -17.14 1.13 -20.52
C ARG A 134 -17.72 0.96 -21.93
N ASP A 135 -18.06 -0.26 -22.31
CA ASP A 135 -18.56 -0.60 -23.64
C ASP A 135 -19.40 -1.87 -23.55
N LEU A 136 -20.57 -1.84 -24.16
CA LEU A 136 -21.50 -2.97 -24.18
C LEU A 136 -21.20 -3.99 -25.28
N LEU A 137 -20.19 -3.75 -26.10
CA LEU A 137 -19.77 -4.63 -27.19
C LEU A 137 -20.95 -5.06 -28.11
N GLY A 138 -21.76 -4.09 -28.51
CA GLY A 138 -22.85 -4.27 -29.50
C GLY A 138 -24.24 -4.57 -28.94
N GLY A 139 -24.38 -4.78 -27.63
CA GLY A 139 -25.68 -4.86 -26.96
C GLY A 139 -26.24 -3.51 -26.56
N ASP A 140 -27.48 -3.48 -26.13
CA ASP A 140 -28.19 -2.29 -25.65
C ASP A 140 -28.06 -2.15 -24.10
N TYR A 141 -27.90 -3.27 -23.38
CA TYR A 141 -27.72 -3.32 -21.93
C TYR A 141 -26.91 -4.57 -21.50
N TYR A 142 -26.38 -4.51 -20.29
CA TYR A 142 -25.86 -5.66 -19.56
C TYR A 142 -26.72 -5.92 -18.32
N LEU A 143 -26.82 -7.17 -17.87
CA LEU A 143 -27.55 -7.52 -16.66
C LEU A 143 -26.54 -7.86 -15.55
N ASP A 144 -26.45 -6.97 -14.56
CA ASP A 144 -25.60 -7.13 -13.39
C ASP A 144 -26.39 -7.68 -12.20
N PHE A 145 -25.85 -8.71 -11.55
CA PHE A 145 -26.45 -9.37 -10.38
C PHE A 145 -25.65 -9.15 -9.09
N ALA A 146 -24.62 -8.30 -9.13
CA ALA A 146 -23.75 -8.09 -8.00
C ALA A 146 -24.31 -7.12 -6.94
N ASP A 147 -25.38 -6.39 -7.27
CA ASP A 147 -26.06 -5.46 -6.36
C ASP A 147 -27.16 -6.21 -5.59
N ASP A 148 -26.92 -6.50 -4.30
CA ASP A 148 -27.86 -7.19 -3.41
C ASP A 148 -29.21 -6.46 -3.30
N ASN A 149 -29.25 -5.16 -3.60
CA ASN A 149 -30.49 -4.38 -3.65
C ASN A 149 -31.34 -4.69 -4.89
N SER A 150 -30.79 -5.43 -5.85
CA SER A 150 -31.41 -5.81 -7.11
C SER A 150 -31.26 -7.31 -7.38
N PRO A 151 -31.84 -8.20 -6.55
CA PRO A 151 -31.60 -9.66 -6.62
C PRO A 151 -32.06 -10.29 -7.94
N ASP A 152 -33.04 -9.68 -8.62
CA ASP A 152 -33.51 -10.14 -9.94
C ASP A 152 -32.59 -9.67 -11.10
N GLY A 153 -31.49 -8.98 -10.79
CA GLY A 153 -30.57 -8.38 -11.73
C GLY A 153 -30.97 -6.95 -12.13
N LYS A 154 -29.95 -6.12 -12.26
CA LYS A 154 -30.07 -4.71 -12.65
C LYS A 154 -29.65 -4.54 -14.10
N ARG A 155 -30.52 -3.95 -14.92
CA ARG A 155 -30.16 -3.55 -16.29
C ARG A 155 -29.29 -2.31 -16.23
N VAL A 156 -28.10 -2.40 -16.81
CA VAL A 156 -27.07 -1.35 -16.78
C VAL A 156 -26.64 -1.00 -18.20
N GLY A 157 -26.29 0.28 -18.38
CA GLY A 157 -25.80 0.89 -19.61
C GLY A 157 -24.40 1.49 -19.42
N LEU A 158 -23.94 2.25 -20.42
CA LEU A 158 -22.63 2.90 -20.38
C LEU A 158 -22.52 3.87 -19.20
N GLY A 159 -21.44 3.73 -18.42
CA GLY A 159 -21.15 4.56 -17.25
C GLY A 159 -21.84 4.13 -15.96
N ASP A 160 -22.76 3.16 -16.02
CA ASP A 160 -23.38 2.61 -14.82
C ASP A 160 -22.39 1.77 -14.02
N ILE A 161 -22.56 1.79 -12.68
CA ILE A 161 -21.71 1.02 -11.76
C ILE A 161 -22.21 -0.42 -11.69
N ILE A 162 -21.26 -1.36 -11.73
CA ILE A 162 -21.45 -2.81 -11.73
C ILE A 162 -20.44 -3.50 -10.80
N ALA A 163 -20.69 -4.74 -10.47
CA ALA A 163 -19.81 -5.67 -9.77
C ALA A 163 -19.46 -5.30 -8.31
N TYR A 164 -19.11 -4.07 -8.03
CA TYR A 164 -18.91 -3.52 -6.67
C TYR A 164 -18.90 -2.00 -6.68
N HIS A 165 -19.32 -1.42 -5.56
CA HIS A 165 -19.24 0.02 -5.27
C HIS A 165 -19.02 0.22 -3.78
N ASN A 166 -17.84 0.64 -3.39
CA ASN A 166 -17.54 0.90 -1.99
C ASN A 166 -16.80 2.21 -1.79
N GLU A 167 -16.99 2.78 -0.62
CA GLU A 167 -16.31 3.98 -0.15
C GLU A 167 -15.60 3.71 1.18
N THR A 168 -14.39 4.24 1.30
CA THR A 168 -13.58 4.17 2.52
C THR A 168 -13.17 5.57 2.93
N THR A 169 -13.31 5.90 4.22
CA THR A 169 -12.73 7.11 4.79
C THR A 169 -11.59 6.76 5.72
N VAL A 170 -10.52 7.54 5.65
CA VAL A 170 -9.35 7.41 6.52
C VAL A 170 -9.08 8.75 7.17
N ASP A 171 -9.20 8.80 8.50
CA ASP A 171 -8.90 9.99 9.31
C ASP A 171 -7.62 9.75 10.09
N TRP A 172 -6.68 10.69 9.98
CA TRP A 172 -5.38 10.65 10.64
C TRP A 172 -5.14 11.92 11.44
N LEU A 173 -4.69 11.76 12.69
CA LEU A 173 -4.16 12.85 13.49
C LEU A 173 -2.89 12.41 14.21
N GLY A 174 -1.81 13.14 14.01
CA GLY A 174 -0.52 12.88 14.64
C GLY A 174 0.07 14.14 15.26
N GLY A 175 0.92 13.94 16.26
CA GLY A 175 1.74 14.99 16.85
C GLY A 175 3.09 14.45 17.27
N PHE A 176 4.12 15.29 17.24
CA PHE A 176 5.47 14.91 17.64
C PHE A 176 6.24 16.06 18.30
N VAL A 177 7.25 15.67 19.06
CA VAL A 177 8.29 16.56 19.57
C VAL A 177 9.64 15.95 19.24
N GLN A 178 10.59 16.78 18.79
CA GLN A 178 11.98 16.41 18.52
C GLN A 178 12.90 17.43 19.15
N GLY A 179 14.01 16.97 19.72
CA GLY A 179 15.11 17.80 20.20
C GLY A 179 16.41 17.42 19.50
N ASN A 180 17.18 18.41 19.08
CA ASN A 180 18.52 18.28 18.55
C ASN A 180 19.47 19.06 19.46
N TYR A 181 20.47 18.39 20.00
CA TYR A 181 21.51 19.00 20.84
C TYR A 181 22.87 18.79 20.21
N SER A 182 23.59 19.88 20.00
CA SER A 182 24.94 19.87 19.42
C SER A 182 25.86 20.72 20.28
N LYS A 183 26.92 20.10 20.82
CA LYS A 183 27.95 20.79 21.61
C LYS A 183 29.29 20.12 21.43
N ASP A 184 30.29 20.93 21.12
CA ASP A 184 31.66 20.49 20.86
C ASP A 184 31.66 19.31 19.84
N ASN A 185 32.09 18.13 20.27
CA ASN A 185 32.16 16.92 19.44
C ASN A 185 30.91 16.01 19.57
N LEU A 186 29.89 16.43 20.32
CA LEU A 186 28.72 15.60 20.60
C LEU A 186 27.46 16.15 19.93
N ASN A 187 26.80 15.30 19.11
CA ASN A 187 25.50 15.56 18.56
C ASN A 187 24.51 14.50 19.06
N LEU A 188 23.40 14.95 19.61
CA LEU A 188 22.31 14.08 20.08
C LEU A 188 21.00 14.49 19.42
N TYR A 189 20.17 13.52 19.13
CA TYR A 189 18.77 13.80 18.80
C TYR A 189 17.83 12.84 19.53
N GLY A 190 16.62 13.31 19.79
CA GLY A 190 15.55 12.49 20.34
C GLY A 190 14.22 12.97 19.79
N MET A 191 13.32 12.02 19.49
CA MET A 191 12.00 12.28 18.95
C MET A 191 10.99 11.36 19.61
N GLY A 192 9.83 11.90 19.97
CA GLY A 192 8.63 11.15 20.37
C GLY A 192 7.41 11.64 19.60
N GLY A 193 6.54 10.72 19.20
CA GLY A 193 5.32 11.03 18.48
C GLY A 193 4.21 10.05 18.81
N LEU A 194 2.98 10.57 18.73
CA LEU A 194 1.75 9.80 18.88
C LEU A 194 0.85 10.09 17.69
N SER A 195 0.12 9.08 17.23
CA SER A 195 -0.87 9.22 16.17
C SER A 195 -2.12 8.42 16.47
N SER A 196 -3.20 8.84 15.83
CA SER A 196 -4.50 8.16 15.82
C SER A 196 -4.94 8.01 14.37
N ILE A 197 -5.45 6.83 14.01
CA ILE A 197 -6.08 6.58 12.73
C ILE A 197 -7.47 5.99 12.97
N LYS A 198 -8.44 6.41 12.17
CA LYS A 198 -9.81 5.88 12.17
C LYS A 198 -10.20 5.52 10.75
N TYR A 199 -10.88 4.40 10.60
CA TYR A 199 -11.42 3.93 9.33
C TYR A 199 -12.94 3.89 9.37
N SER A 200 -13.57 4.22 8.23
CA SER A 200 -14.95 3.86 7.95
C SER A 200 -15.07 3.26 6.56
N TYR A 201 -16.05 2.42 6.38
CA TYR A 201 -16.32 1.68 5.14
C TYR A 201 -17.81 1.65 4.87
N GLN A 202 -18.19 1.80 3.61
CA GLN A 202 -19.55 1.66 3.15
C GLN A 202 -19.55 0.85 1.85
N ASP A 203 -20.37 -0.20 1.80
CA ASP A 203 -20.65 -0.96 0.59
C ASP A 203 -22.06 -0.62 0.10
N HIS A 204 -22.14 0.09 -1.04
CA HIS A 204 -23.41 0.53 -1.62
C HIS A 204 -24.19 -0.61 -2.31
N PHE A 205 -23.54 -1.76 -2.54
CA PHE A 205 -24.19 -2.93 -3.12
C PHE A 205 -24.78 -3.85 -2.06
N SER A 206 -24.36 -3.72 -0.81
CA SER A 206 -24.96 -4.41 0.32
C SER A 206 -26.39 -3.90 0.61
N VAL A 207 -27.31 -4.79 0.92
CA VAL A 207 -28.69 -4.47 1.31
C VAL A 207 -28.74 -3.50 2.50
N ALA A 208 -27.77 -3.56 3.37
CA ALA A 208 -27.72 -2.70 4.53
C ALA A 208 -27.37 -1.25 4.18
N ASP A 209 -26.64 -1.01 3.10
CA ASP A 209 -26.07 0.31 2.68
C ASP A 209 -25.64 1.16 3.90
N LYS A 210 -24.92 0.55 4.82
CA LYS A 210 -24.61 1.11 6.14
C LYS A 210 -23.15 1.47 6.22
N VAL A 211 -22.87 2.68 6.73
CA VAL A 211 -21.51 3.05 7.13
C VAL A 211 -21.08 2.23 8.35
N ILE A 212 -19.98 1.52 8.21
CA ILE A 212 -19.31 0.75 9.24
C ILE A 212 -18.12 1.57 9.71
N GLU A 213 -18.05 1.80 11.01
CA GLU A 213 -16.95 2.56 11.63
C GLU A 213 -16.16 1.66 12.58
N ALA A 214 -14.83 1.71 12.47
CA ALA A 214 -13.96 1.11 13.47
C ALA A 214 -13.56 2.13 14.54
N ASP A 215 -13.22 1.64 15.73
CA ASP A 215 -12.64 2.48 16.77
C ASP A 215 -11.28 3.02 16.34
N ALA A 216 -10.91 4.18 16.91
CA ALA A 216 -9.63 4.79 16.62
C ALA A 216 -8.46 3.94 17.12
N ILE A 217 -7.48 3.71 16.26
CA ILE A 217 -6.26 2.97 16.56
C ILE A 217 -5.15 3.97 16.85
N TYR A 218 -4.47 3.80 17.97
CA TYR A 218 -3.38 4.67 18.40
C TYR A 218 -2.04 4.00 18.14
N ALA A 219 -1.04 4.80 17.76
CA ALA A 219 0.32 4.33 17.53
C ALA A 219 1.33 5.32 18.09
N ALA A 220 2.45 4.80 18.61
CA ALA A 220 3.53 5.57 19.16
C ALA A 220 4.82 5.37 18.36
N GLN A 221 5.68 6.39 18.37
CA GLN A 221 7.05 6.27 17.87
C GLN A 221 8.03 7.01 18.76
N PHE A 222 9.19 6.40 18.96
CA PHE A 222 10.31 6.98 19.67
C PHE A 222 11.59 6.70 18.90
N LYS A 223 12.40 7.73 18.67
CA LYS A 223 13.70 7.60 18.00
C LYS A 223 14.72 8.44 18.74
N GLY A 224 15.94 7.95 18.79
CA GLY A 224 17.03 8.71 19.35
C GLY A 224 18.36 8.22 18.82
N GLY A 225 19.34 9.11 18.86
CA GLY A 225 20.68 8.78 18.40
C GLY A 225 21.72 9.76 18.93
N ALA A 226 22.94 9.31 18.84
CA ALA A 226 24.11 10.08 19.20
C ALA A 226 25.19 9.94 18.13
N MET A 227 25.90 11.02 17.87
CA MET A 227 27.13 11.02 17.11
C MET A 227 28.21 11.73 17.92
N TYR A 228 29.41 11.15 17.98
CA TYR A 228 30.56 11.68 18.66
C TYR A 228 31.76 11.72 17.73
N ASP A 229 32.29 12.92 17.50
CA ASP A 229 33.49 13.14 16.71
C ASP A 229 34.73 12.92 17.58
N ILE A 230 35.47 11.82 17.33
CA ILE A 230 36.69 11.49 18.05
C ILE A 230 37.79 12.50 17.71
N ASP A 231 37.87 12.81 16.42
CA ASP A 231 38.77 13.82 15.85
C ASP A 231 38.18 14.34 14.53
N ASP A 232 38.91 15.16 13.79
CA ASP A 232 38.45 15.76 12.52
C ASP A 232 38.18 14.74 11.41
N ASN A 233 38.57 13.49 11.59
CA ASN A 233 38.46 12.44 10.57
C ASN A 233 37.54 11.29 10.97
N VAL A 234 37.33 11.07 12.27
CA VAL A 234 36.61 9.88 12.79
C VAL A 234 35.43 10.29 13.64
N SER A 235 34.22 9.81 13.26
CA SER A 235 33.04 9.90 14.10
C SER A 235 32.43 8.52 14.36
N LEU A 236 31.86 8.34 15.55
CA LEU A 236 31.06 7.19 15.94
C LEU A 236 29.60 7.62 16.02
N PHE A 237 28.69 6.73 15.64
CA PHE A 237 27.27 6.98 15.83
C PHE A 237 26.54 5.74 16.35
N ALA A 238 25.43 5.99 17.02
CA ALA A 238 24.48 4.95 17.40
C ALA A 238 23.06 5.51 17.34
N ASN A 239 22.11 4.69 16.85
CA ASN A 239 20.71 5.00 16.72
C ASN A 239 19.86 3.89 17.34
N ILE A 240 18.74 4.27 17.94
CA ILE A 240 17.69 3.36 18.38
C ILE A 240 16.32 3.91 18.01
N GLY A 241 15.41 3.05 17.63
CA GLY A 241 14.03 3.42 17.30
C GLY A 241 13.04 2.36 17.72
N TYR A 242 11.88 2.82 18.17
CA TYR A 242 10.65 2.06 18.32
C TYR A 242 9.56 2.75 17.53
N VAL A 243 8.88 2.02 16.66
CA VAL A 243 7.80 2.55 15.82
C VAL A 243 6.67 1.56 15.79
N GLU A 244 5.47 2.01 16.11
CA GLU A 244 4.24 1.29 15.82
C GLU A 244 3.65 1.79 14.51
N LYS A 245 3.15 0.84 13.70
CA LYS A 245 2.45 1.10 12.47
C LYS A 245 1.04 0.53 12.59
N PRO A 246 -0.01 1.35 12.52
CA PRO A 246 -1.39 0.85 12.49
C PRO A 246 -1.61 -0.11 11.32
N PRO A 247 -2.49 -1.12 11.50
CA PRO A 247 -2.89 -2.01 10.40
C PRO A 247 -3.59 -1.22 9.29
N ILE A 248 -3.53 -1.76 8.08
CA ILE A 248 -4.29 -1.23 6.93
C ILE A 248 -5.79 -1.52 7.13
N MET A 249 -6.64 -0.77 6.42
CA MET A 249 -8.10 -0.86 6.55
C MET A 249 -8.61 -2.30 6.43
N ASP A 250 -8.15 -3.09 5.46
CA ASP A 250 -8.59 -4.48 5.22
C ASP A 250 -8.33 -5.43 6.41
N ASN A 251 -7.43 -5.08 7.33
CA ASN A 251 -7.17 -5.82 8.56
C ASN A 251 -7.97 -5.27 9.77
N VAL A 252 -8.74 -4.20 9.56
CA VAL A 252 -9.57 -3.55 10.60
C VAL A 252 -11.06 -3.73 10.30
N ILE A 253 -11.46 -3.56 9.05
CA ILE A 253 -12.81 -3.80 8.56
C ILE A 253 -12.70 -4.83 7.43
N TYR A 254 -13.26 -6.01 7.64
CA TYR A 254 -13.25 -7.09 6.66
C TYR A 254 -14.29 -6.84 5.56
N PHE A 255 -14.15 -7.53 4.42
CA PHE A 255 -15.05 -7.37 3.27
C PHE A 255 -16.51 -7.71 3.56
N ASP A 256 -16.78 -8.53 4.56
CA ASP A 256 -18.13 -8.86 5.04
C ASP A 256 -18.73 -7.78 5.97
N GLY A 257 -17.99 -6.67 6.18
CA GLY A 257 -18.38 -5.58 7.06
C GLY A 257 -18.13 -5.86 8.55
N THR A 258 -17.51 -6.98 8.89
CA THR A 258 -17.14 -7.27 10.28
C THR A 258 -15.93 -6.43 10.70
N VAL A 259 -16.02 -5.78 11.87
CA VAL A 259 -14.90 -5.04 12.45
C VAL A 259 -14.05 -5.99 13.28
N ALA A 260 -12.74 -5.98 13.09
CA ALA A 260 -11.78 -6.73 13.88
C ALA A 260 -11.87 -6.33 15.36
N SER A 261 -11.97 -7.30 16.25
CA SER A 261 -12.16 -7.03 17.69
C SER A 261 -10.91 -6.44 18.37
N ASP A 262 -9.73 -6.72 17.87
CA ASP A 262 -8.45 -6.24 18.42
C ASP A 262 -7.40 -6.15 17.29
N PRO A 263 -7.47 -5.10 16.46
CA PRO A 263 -6.50 -4.90 15.39
C PRO A 263 -5.16 -4.44 15.98
N ASN A 264 -4.15 -5.31 15.89
CA ASN A 264 -2.83 -5.05 16.44
C ASN A 264 -1.97 -4.17 15.52
N ASN A 265 -1.24 -3.25 16.12
CA ASN A 265 -0.20 -2.50 15.42
C ASN A 265 0.98 -3.40 15.10
N GLU A 266 1.55 -3.23 13.91
CA GLU A 266 2.89 -3.72 13.63
C GLU A 266 3.90 -2.91 14.44
N SER A 267 4.95 -3.52 14.96
CA SER A 267 5.98 -2.81 15.70
C SER A 267 7.37 -3.10 15.19
N PHE A 268 8.22 -2.06 15.20
CA PHE A 268 9.61 -2.13 14.80
C PHE A 268 10.48 -1.67 15.98
N ILE A 269 11.43 -2.52 16.38
CA ILE A 269 12.52 -2.13 17.27
C ILE A 269 13.80 -2.21 16.46
N SER A 270 14.42 -1.05 16.21
CA SER A 270 15.61 -0.94 15.39
C SER A 270 16.77 -0.36 16.18
N SER A 271 17.95 -0.92 16.01
CA SER A 271 19.19 -0.39 16.54
C SER A 271 20.28 -0.44 15.49
N GLU A 272 21.14 0.56 15.49
CA GLU A 272 22.26 0.70 14.57
C GLU A 272 23.44 1.34 15.30
N ALA A 273 24.66 0.91 14.99
CA ALA A 273 25.87 1.57 15.44
C ALA A 273 26.93 1.50 14.34
N GLY A 274 27.72 2.54 14.22
CA GLY A 274 28.70 2.60 13.15
C GLY A 274 29.81 3.61 13.38
N VAL A 275 30.73 3.63 12.41
CA VAL A 275 31.87 4.52 12.34
C VAL A 275 31.91 5.17 10.95
N ASN A 276 32.20 6.46 10.94
CA ASN A 276 32.55 7.19 9.74
C ASN A 276 34.02 7.61 9.84
N PHE A 277 34.75 7.38 8.77
CA PHE A 277 36.10 7.90 8.58
C PHE A 277 36.11 8.74 7.31
N GLU A 278 36.57 9.97 7.40
CA GLU A 278 36.70 10.87 6.27
C GLU A 278 38.06 11.59 6.31
N SER A 279 38.73 11.61 5.16
CA SER A 279 39.96 12.34 4.93
C SER A 279 39.91 13.02 3.56
N GLU A 280 40.90 13.83 3.20
CA GLU A 280 40.95 14.55 1.91
C GLU A 280 40.70 13.65 0.67
N ARG A 281 41.06 12.37 0.73
CA ARG A 281 41.02 11.45 -0.42
C ARG A 281 40.26 10.16 -0.18
N PHE A 282 39.89 9.88 1.04
CA PHE A 282 39.31 8.59 1.40
C PHE A 282 38.20 8.78 2.40
N ALA A 283 37.07 8.17 2.13
CA ALA A 283 35.95 8.10 3.05
C ALA A 283 35.47 6.66 3.20
N VAL A 284 35.18 6.25 4.43
CA VAL A 284 34.57 4.94 4.75
C VAL A 284 33.48 5.14 5.76
N LYS A 285 32.34 4.48 5.52
CA LYS A 285 31.26 4.33 6.49
C LYS A 285 31.05 2.85 6.73
N ALA A 286 30.96 2.44 7.98
CA ALA A 286 30.65 1.05 8.33
C ALA A 286 29.67 1.05 9.48
N ASN A 287 28.60 0.24 9.35
CA ASN A 287 27.59 0.10 10.39
C ASN A 287 27.10 -1.34 10.53
N VAL A 288 26.67 -1.67 11.72
CA VAL A 288 25.91 -2.88 12.02
C VAL A 288 24.51 -2.47 12.46
N TYR A 289 23.51 -3.24 12.03
CA TYR A 289 22.13 -2.98 12.38
C TYR A 289 21.41 -4.24 12.83
N ASN A 290 20.36 -4.04 13.64
CA ASN A 290 19.37 -5.05 13.99
C ASN A 290 17.99 -4.39 14.00
N THR A 291 17.03 -5.01 13.32
CA THR A 291 15.62 -4.63 13.36
C THR A 291 14.76 -5.86 13.61
N ASP A 292 14.01 -5.84 14.69
CA ASP A 292 12.93 -6.79 14.97
C ASP A 292 11.61 -6.16 14.53
N TRP A 293 10.94 -6.80 13.55
CA TRP A 293 9.62 -6.42 13.06
C TRP A 293 8.61 -7.44 13.55
N LYS A 294 7.67 -7.00 14.36
CA LYS A 294 6.68 -7.85 15.03
C LYS A 294 5.26 -7.52 14.61
N ASP A 295 4.40 -8.51 14.74
CA ASP A 295 2.96 -8.41 14.51
C ASP A 295 2.61 -7.89 13.10
N ARG A 296 3.47 -8.21 12.11
CA ARG A 296 3.23 -7.83 10.73
C ARG A 296 1.97 -8.54 10.21
N ASN A 297 1.11 -7.76 9.57
CA ASN A 297 -0.09 -8.23 8.91
C ASN A 297 0.11 -8.25 7.40
N LEU A 298 -0.38 -9.29 6.74
CA LEU A 298 -0.35 -9.44 5.29
C LEU A 298 -1.69 -9.98 4.82
N THR A 299 -2.37 -9.26 3.96
CA THR A 299 -3.56 -9.73 3.26
C THR A 299 -3.19 -10.04 1.82
N LYS A 300 -3.60 -11.20 1.33
CA LYS A 300 -3.38 -11.62 -0.05
C LYS A 300 -4.62 -12.25 -0.65
N ALA A 301 -5.11 -11.65 -1.72
CA ALA A 301 -6.10 -12.26 -2.58
C ALA A 301 -5.45 -13.36 -3.44
N VAL A 302 -6.09 -14.51 -3.51
CA VAL A 302 -5.68 -15.66 -4.32
C VAL A 302 -6.84 -16.02 -5.22
N THR A 303 -6.65 -15.93 -6.53
CA THR A 303 -7.67 -16.37 -7.47
C THR A 303 -7.64 -17.89 -7.57
N THR A 304 -8.71 -18.53 -7.17
CA THR A 304 -8.93 -19.97 -7.28
C THR A 304 -9.95 -20.24 -8.38
N GLY A 305 -9.71 -21.25 -9.21
CA GLY A 305 -10.57 -21.56 -10.33
C GLY A 305 -9.93 -21.32 -11.71
N GLN A 306 -10.60 -21.77 -12.76
CA GLN A 306 -10.16 -21.62 -14.14
C GLN A 306 -11.02 -20.59 -14.88
N GLY A 307 -10.38 -19.60 -15.50
CA GLY A 307 -11.03 -18.60 -16.35
C GLY A 307 -11.19 -17.23 -15.71
N ASP A 308 -11.83 -16.31 -16.43
CA ASP A 308 -12.06 -14.92 -16.02
C ASP A 308 -13.10 -14.76 -14.89
N SER A 309 -13.79 -15.85 -14.53
CA SER A 309 -14.74 -15.95 -13.42
C SER A 309 -14.15 -16.68 -12.21
N GLY A 310 -12.82 -16.73 -12.10
CA GLY A 310 -12.17 -17.36 -10.96
C GLY A 310 -12.55 -16.66 -9.66
N ASP A 311 -12.88 -17.48 -8.66
CA ASP A 311 -13.10 -17.02 -7.30
C ASP A 311 -11.88 -16.33 -6.73
N THR A 312 -12.15 -15.36 -5.88
CA THR A 312 -11.11 -14.70 -5.12
C THR A 312 -11.22 -15.12 -3.66
N ASP A 313 -10.35 -16.01 -3.26
CA ASP A 313 -10.14 -16.32 -1.86
C ASP A 313 -9.19 -15.30 -1.22
N VAL A 314 -9.32 -15.07 0.07
CA VAL A 314 -8.48 -14.12 0.79
C VAL A 314 -7.73 -14.80 1.92
N ILE A 315 -6.43 -14.63 1.95
CA ILE A 315 -5.56 -15.07 3.03
C ILE A 315 -5.21 -13.87 3.89
N PHE A 316 -5.56 -13.91 5.16
CA PHE A 316 -5.16 -12.95 6.17
C PHE A 316 -4.09 -13.59 7.05
N LEU A 317 -2.86 -13.14 6.94
CA LEU A 317 -1.77 -13.54 7.83
C LEU A 317 -1.55 -12.47 8.90
N THR A 318 -1.49 -12.89 10.15
CA THR A 318 -1.26 -12.01 11.30
C THR A 318 -0.13 -12.53 12.16
N GLY A 319 0.47 -11.64 12.95
CA GLY A 319 1.52 -12.02 13.89
C GLY A 319 2.82 -12.47 13.22
N ILE A 320 3.06 -12.11 11.96
CA ILE A 320 4.32 -12.42 11.29
C ILE A 320 5.44 -11.65 11.98
N GLN A 321 6.50 -12.36 12.37
CA GLN A 321 7.68 -11.78 12.98
C GLN A 321 8.88 -11.94 12.04
N GLN A 322 9.69 -10.89 11.95
CA GLN A 322 10.89 -10.89 11.12
C GLN A 322 12.06 -10.26 11.87
N LYS A 323 13.24 -10.83 11.67
CA LYS A 323 14.48 -10.31 12.21
C LYS A 323 15.44 -9.98 11.07
N HIS A 324 15.90 -8.74 11.05
CA HIS A 324 16.79 -8.20 10.04
C HIS A 324 18.07 -7.74 10.71
N GLN A 325 19.19 -8.38 10.39
CA GLN A 325 20.50 -8.05 10.93
C GLN A 325 21.50 -7.94 9.79
N GLY A 326 22.48 -7.04 9.93
CA GLY A 326 23.50 -6.96 8.90
C GLY A 326 24.65 -6.03 9.23
N LEU A 327 25.61 -6.06 8.31
CA LEU A 327 26.78 -5.20 8.24
C LEU A 327 26.77 -4.49 6.90
N GLU A 328 26.96 -3.20 6.89
CA GLU A 328 27.08 -2.39 5.68
C GLU A 328 28.41 -1.63 5.70
N ILE A 329 29.07 -1.59 4.57
CA ILE A 329 30.32 -0.86 4.38
C ILE A 329 30.24 -0.10 3.06
N GLU A 330 30.46 1.20 3.11
CA GLU A 330 30.63 2.07 1.96
C GLU A 330 32.00 2.69 2.00
N ALA A 331 32.69 2.73 0.86
CA ALA A 331 34.00 3.35 0.74
C ALA A 331 34.11 4.15 -0.55
N SER A 332 34.73 5.32 -0.48
CA SER A 332 35.09 6.09 -1.66
C SER A 332 36.52 6.60 -1.57
N THR A 333 37.19 6.67 -2.71
CA THR A 333 38.56 7.21 -2.77
C THR A 333 38.82 8.02 -4.03
N GLN A 334 39.40 9.19 -3.88
CA GLN A 334 39.89 10.01 -4.98
C GLN A 334 41.33 9.58 -5.31
N LEU A 335 41.50 8.59 -6.21
CA LEU A 335 42.82 8.07 -6.60
C LEU A 335 43.64 9.10 -7.38
N HIS A 336 42.98 9.90 -8.20
CA HIS A 336 43.57 10.96 -9.03
C HIS A 336 42.59 12.11 -9.17
N LYS A 337 43.01 13.31 -9.53
CA LYS A 337 42.13 14.46 -9.74
C LYS A 337 40.95 14.19 -10.71
N LEU A 338 41.13 13.22 -11.60
CA LEU A 338 40.11 12.80 -12.59
C LEU A 338 39.48 11.44 -12.27
N VAL A 339 39.90 10.73 -11.23
CA VAL A 339 39.44 9.34 -10.99
C VAL A 339 39.00 9.17 -9.54
N ARG A 340 37.73 8.88 -9.36
CA ARG A 340 37.14 8.48 -8.09
C ARG A 340 36.64 7.03 -8.20
N ILE A 341 36.87 6.23 -7.15
CA ILE A 341 36.34 4.87 -7.01
C ILE A 341 35.39 4.84 -5.83
N ASP A 342 34.23 4.25 -6.04
CA ASP A 342 33.18 4.04 -5.02
C ASP A 342 32.93 2.54 -4.89
N ALA A 343 32.81 2.03 -3.68
CA ALA A 343 32.49 0.64 -3.39
C ALA A 343 31.47 0.56 -2.25
N ALA A 344 30.54 -0.38 -2.34
CA ALA A 344 29.58 -0.68 -1.28
C ALA A 344 29.41 -2.19 -1.13
N VAL A 345 29.28 -2.67 0.11
CA VAL A 345 28.98 -4.05 0.47
C VAL A 345 27.94 -4.06 1.57
N SER A 346 26.88 -4.84 1.39
CA SER A 346 25.87 -5.13 2.41
C SER A 346 25.77 -6.64 2.60
N LEU A 347 25.94 -7.08 3.84
CA LEU A 347 25.83 -8.48 4.27
C LEU A 347 24.70 -8.58 5.28
N GLY A 348 23.54 -9.06 4.84
CA GLY A 348 22.34 -9.19 5.66
C GLY A 348 21.99 -10.63 6.00
N THR A 349 21.27 -10.80 7.07
CA THR A 349 20.54 -12.02 7.41
C THR A 349 19.14 -11.60 7.82
N TRP A 350 18.16 -11.82 6.93
CA TRP A 350 16.78 -11.44 7.14
C TRP A 350 15.92 -12.70 7.12
N LYS A 351 15.31 -13.02 8.26
CA LYS A 351 14.55 -14.25 8.47
C LYS A 351 13.25 -13.99 9.17
N PHE A 352 12.29 -14.87 8.90
CA PHE A 352 11.12 -14.99 9.73
C PHE A 352 11.53 -15.58 11.09
N ASP A 353 10.94 -15.06 12.17
CA ASP A 353 11.20 -15.42 13.56
C ASP A 353 9.90 -15.99 14.17
N GLY A 354 9.67 -17.27 13.93
CA GLY A 354 8.46 -17.99 14.29
C GLY A 354 7.47 -18.18 13.14
N ASP A 355 6.46 -19.01 13.41
CA ASP A 355 5.38 -19.31 12.48
C ASP A 355 4.30 -18.23 12.51
N ALA A 356 3.59 -18.04 11.40
CA ALA A 356 2.47 -17.12 11.33
C ALA A 356 1.13 -17.87 11.47
N HIS A 357 0.15 -17.16 12.02
CA HIS A 357 -1.24 -17.60 12.03
C HIS A 357 -2.01 -16.86 10.95
N GLY A 358 -2.97 -17.53 10.32
CA GLY A 358 -3.74 -16.90 9.26
C GLY A 358 -5.15 -17.44 9.17
N LYS A 359 -6.02 -16.62 8.60
CA LYS A 359 -7.37 -17.01 8.24
C LYS A 359 -7.45 -17.08 6.72
N TYR A 360 -8.01 -18.15 6.22
CA TYR A 360 -8.33 -18.33 4.82
C TYR A 360 -9.84 -18.24 4.67
N GLN A 361 -10.29 -17.29 3.86
CA GLN A 361 -11.70 -17.12 3.53
C GLN A 361 -11.95 -17.56 2.10
N SER A 362 -12.96 -18.43 1.92
CA SER A 362 -13.42 -18.90 0.63
C SER A 362 -14.94 -18.83 0.55
N ASN A 363 -15.45 -18.63 -0.65
CA ASN A 363 -16.89 -18.67 -0.90
C ASN A 363 -17.43 -20.09 -0.74
N GLU A 364 -18.62 -20.21 -0.14
CA GLU A 364 -19.46 -21.42 -0.18
C GLU A 364 -20.44 -21.32 -1.34
N TYR A 365 -20.67 -22.45 -2.01
CA TYR A 365 -21.57 -22.53 -3.17
C TYR A 365 -22.70 -23.53 -2.94
N ASP A 366 -23.87 -23.25 -3.50
CA ASP A 366 -24.93 -24.23 -3.64
C ASP A 366 -24.66 -25.16 -4.85
N ASP A 367 -25.57 -26.14 -5.03
CA ASP A 367 -25.50 -27.10 -6.14
C ASP A 367 -25.63 -26.44 -7.53
N ASP A 368 -26.15 -25.22 -7.60
CA ASP A 368 -26.32 -24.41 -8.81
C ASP A 368 -25.13 -23.46 -9.05
N GLY A 369 -24.14 -23.41 -8.12
CA GLY A 369 -22.93 -22.60 -8.22
C GLY A 369 -23.10 -21.15 -7.74
N ASN A 370 -24.17 -20.84 -7.00
CA ASN A 370 -24.35 -19.52 -6.41
C ASN A 370 -23.64 -19.42 -5.07
N VAL A 371 -23.04 -18.27 -4.76
CA VAL A 371 -22.43 -18.03 -3.45
C VAL A 371 -23.50 -17.97 -2.38
N THR A 372 -23.40 -18.85 -1.38
CA THR A 372 -24.32 -18.97 -0.26
C THR A 372 -23.76 -18.47 1.07
N GLY A 373 -22.43 -18.25 1.14
CA GLY A 373 -21.76 -17.82 2.34
C GLY A 373 -20.25 -17.75 2.20
N LEU A 374 -19.59 -17.46 3.32
CA LEU A 374 -18.14 -17.46 3.46
C LEU A 374 -17.72 -18.47 4.51
N THR A 375 -16.82 -19.39 4.15
CA THR A 375 -16.12 -20.25 5.10
C THR A 375 -14.82 -19.61 5.51
N THR A 376 -14.57 -19.53 6.82
CA THR A 376 -13.31 -19.08 7.38
C THR A 376 -12.61 -20.24 8.08
N THR A 377 -11.39 -20.56 7.66
CA THR A 377 -10.58 -21.62 8.23
C THR A 377 -9.27 -21.04 8.80
N ASP A 378 -8.93 -21.42 10.03
CA ASP A 378 -7.67 -21.03 10.65
C ASP A 378 -6.52 -21.94 10.18
N TYR A 379 -5.40 -21.33 9.78
CA TYR A 379 -4.19 -22.02 9.37
C TYR A 379 -2.98 -21.52 10.14
N GLN A 380 -2.02 -22.43 10.32
CA GLN A 380 -0.67 -22.07 10.74
C GLN A 380 0.28 -22.25 9.58
N TYR A 381 1.07 -21.21 9.31
CA TYR A 381 2.06 -21.18 8.24
C TYR A 381 3.46 -21.36 8.84
N ALA A 382 4.15 -22.41 8.44
CA ALA A 382 5.52 -22.69 8.85
C ALA A 382 6.48 -21.73 8.16
N LEU A 383 6.78 -20.62 8.81
CA LEU A 383 7.68 -19.59 8.30
C LEU A 383 9.03 -19.56 9.03
N ASP A 384 9.12 -20.14 10.22
CA ASP A 384 10.30 -20.04 11.09
C ASP A 384 11.60 -20.38 10.36
N GLY A 385 12.56 -19.49 10.45
CA GLY A 385 13.89 -19.62 9.85
C GLY A 385 13.96 -19.43 8.32
N LEU A 386 12.83 -19.28 7.62
CA LEU A 386 12.83 -18.97 6.19
C LEU A 386 13.39 -17.56 5.94
N ASN A 387 14.05 -17.39 4.81
CA ASN A 387 14.53 -16.08 4.39
C ASN A 387 13.36 -15.18 3.99
N VAL A 388 13.42 -13.91 4.40
CA VAL A 388 12.52 -12.88 3.89
C VAL A 388 12.83 -12.65 2.42
N GLY A 389 11.82 -12.72 1.56
CA GLY A 389 11.93 -12.55 0.12
C GLY A 389 11.99 -11.10 -0.34
N ASP A 390 11.97 -10.92 -1.67
CA ASP A 390 11.86 -9.67 -2.42
C ASP A 390 13.10 -8.76 -2.41
N MET A 391 14.08 -8.98 -1.56
CA MET A 391 15.32 -8.21 -1.49
C MET A 391 16.54 -9.11 -1.35
N PRO A 392 17.68 -8.78 -1.99
CA PRO A 392 18.92 -9.53 -1.83
C PRO A 392 19.49 -9.32 -0.42
N GLN A 393 19.83 -10.41 0.27
CA GLN A 393 20.46 -10.35 1.59
C GLN A 393 21.94 -10.00 1.52
N THR A 394 22.55 -10.18 0.35
CA THR A 394 23.93 -9.78 0.06
C THR A 394 23.94 -8.94 -1.20
N SER A 395 24.49 -7.75 -1.12
CA SER A 395 24.70 -6.88 -2.27
C SER A 395 26.09 -6.26 -2.25
N TYR A 396 26.62 -5.99 -3.42
CA TYR A 396 27.85 -5.24 -3.59
C TYR A 396 27.79 -4.38 -4.85
N ALA A 397 28.44 -3.24 -4.78
CA ALA A 397 28.59 -2.33 -5.90
C ALA A 397 30.01 -1.82 -6.00
N LEU A 398 30.48 -1.62 -7.21
CA LEU A 398 31.76 -0.99 -7.51
C LEU A 398 31.54 -0.01 -8.67
N GLY A 399 31.91 1.25 -8.46
CA GLY A 399 31.80 2.32 -9.41
C GLY A 399 33.10 3.05 -9.63
N ALA A 400 33.29 3.62 -10.80
CA ALA A 400 34.37 4.52 -11.12
C ALA A 400 33.83 5.75 -11.84
N THR A 401 34.24 6.93 -11.40
CA THR A 401 33.95 8.22 -12.02
C THR A 401 35.25 8.78 -12.57
N ILE A 402 35.23 9.17 -13.87
CA ILE A 402 36.38 9.72 -14.59
C ILE A 402 36.04 11.10 -15.11
#